data_c5125bc6987ec9fd98bc48b7e038f371
#
_entry.id   c5125bc6987ec9fd98bc48b7e038f371
#
_cell.length_a   1.000
_cell.length_b   1.000
_cell.length_c   1.000
_cell.angle_alpha   90.00
_cell.angle_beta   90.00
_cell.angle_gamma   90.00
#
_symmetry.space_group_name_H-M   'P 1'
#
loop_
_entity.id
_entity.type
_entity.pdbx_description
1 polymer ?
#
loop_
_entity_poly.entity_id
_entity_poly.type
_entity_poly.pdbx_seq_one_letter_code
_entity_poly.pdbx_strand_id
1 'polypeptide(L)'
;VYKADYDGHAGEFGWRPSIHMPKEAARIWLKVTDVKVERLKSITEAQALKEGFKGEPCSCGGTAYACTDCYNTGWIEPPLVGFMYTWESTIKKVDINRYGWNADPWVWVIEFEHCEKPDENETTGLPEWKDNFMQRFCKIN
;
A
#
# COMPACT_ATOMS: atom_id res chain seq x y z
N VAL A 1 8.46 21.24 9.46
CA VAL A 1 8.14 20.30 10.56
C VAL A 1 7.10 19.31 10.03
N TYR A 2 7.31 18.02 10.26
CA TYR A 2 6.36 16.97 9.90
C TYR A 2 5.44 16.68 11.08
N LYS A 3 4.17 16.39 10.80
CA LYS A 3 3.19 16.09 11.85
C LYS A 3 3.61 14.91 12.72
N ALA A 4 4.24 13.88 12.14
CA ALA A 4 4.72 12.71 12.86
C ALA A 4 5.88 12.99 13.83
N ASP A 5 6.62 14.07 13.63
CA ASP A 5 7.78 14.47 14.45
C ASP A 5 7.41 15.54 15.49
N TYR A 6 6.12 15.89 15.61
CA TYR A 6 5.66 16.99 16.46
C TYR A 6 4.92 16.47 17.69
N ASP A 7 5.57 16.60 18.85
CA ASP A 7 5.02 16.17 20.16
C ASP A 7 4.19 17.27 20.86
N GLY A 8 4.00 18.41 20.21
CA GLY A 8 3.29 19.56 20.78
C GLY A 8 1.80 19.61 20.43
N HIS A 9 1.13 20.68 20.83
CA HIS A 9 -0.28 20.91 20.63
C HIS A 9 -0.62 21.09 19.14
N ALA A 10 -1.05 20.01 18.51
CA ALA A 10 -1.34 19.95 17.06
C ALA A 10 -2.43 20.95 16.59
N GLY A 11 -3.14 21.59 17.52
CA GLY A 11 -4.21 22.56 17.21
C GLY A 11 -3.72 23.96 16.80
N GLU A 12 -2.46 24.30 17.06
CA GLU A 12 -1.93 25.64 16.76
C GLU A 12 -1.44 25.82 15.31
N PHE A 13 -1.23 24.71 14.58
CA PHE A 13 -0.73 24.73 13.22
C PHE A 13 -1.78 24.20 12.24
N GLY A 14 -2.08 24.97 11.20
CA GLY A 14 -2.91 24.53 10.07
C GLY A 14 -2.18 23.47 9.24
N TRP A 15 -2.29 22.19 9.66
CA TRP A 15 -1.72 21.07 8.92
C TRP A 15 -2.34 20.95 7.53
N ARG A 16 -1.49 20.86 6.50
CA ARG A 16 -1.92 20.64 5.12
C ARG A 16 -1.71 19.17 4.74
N PRO A 17 -2.59 18.61 3.89
CA PRO A 17 -2.39 17.27 3.33
C PRO A 17 -1.02 17.16 2.63
N SER A 18 -0.39 15.97 2.69
CA SER A 18 0.93 15.71 2.11
C SER A 18 0.98 15.89 0.58
N ILE A 19 -0.17 15.84 -0.12
CA ILE A 19 -0.27 16.12 -1.56
C ILE A 19 0.17 17.56 -1.93
N HIS A 20 0.19 18.47 -0.97
CA HIS A 20 0.66 19.85 -1.15
C HIS A 20 2.11 20.05 -0.69
N MET A 21 2.79 18.97 -0.31
CA MET A 21 4.19 19.05 0.16
C MET A 21 5.12 19.31 -1.02
N PRO A 22 6.02 20.33 -0.93
CA PRO A 22 7.05 20.54 -1.93
C PRO A 22 7.99 19.33 -2.04
N LYS A 23 8.54 19.06 -3.23
CA LYS A 23 9.48 17.95 -3.44
C LYS A 23 10.69 18.02 -2.51
N GLU A 24 11.18 19.21 -2.23
CA GLU A 24 12.36 19.48 -1.38
C GLU A 24 12.13 19.01 0.06
N ALA A 25 10.86 18.99 0.50
CA ALA A 25 10.47 18.54 1.83
C ALA A 25 10.24 17.02 1.90
N ALA A 26 10.32 16.30 0.79
CA ALA A 26 10.15 14.84 0.79
C ALA A 26 11.33 14.16 1.49
N ARG A 27 11.02 13.26 2.44
CA ARG A 27 12.01 12.47 3.19
C ARG A 27 12.24 11.08 2.59
N ILE A 28 11.28 10.60 1.82
CA ILE A 28 11.27 9.26 1.23
C ILE A 28 11.14 9.40 -0.28
N TRP A 29 12.04 8.76 -0.99
CA TRP A 29 12.03 8.68 -2.43
C TRP A 29 11.90 7.23 -2.84
N LEU A 30 10.97 6.98 -3.77
CA LEU A 30 10.65 5.65 -4.24
C LEU A 30 10.79 5.61 -5.76
N LYS A 31 11.52 4.60 -6.25
CA LYS A 31 11.63 4.31 -7.67
C LYS A 31 10.69 3.17 -8.00
N VAL A 32 9.77 3.39 -8.92
CA VAL A 32 8.87 2.35 -9.41
C VAL A 32 9.68 1.34 -10.23
N THR A 33 9.62 0.08 -9.87
CA THR A 33 10.34 -1.02 -10.52
C THR A 33 9.44 -1.81 -11.46
N ASP A 34 8.17 -1.97 -11.10
CA ASP A 34 7.19 -2.68 -11.92
C ASP A 34 5.78 -2.11 -11.76
N VAL A 35 4.97 -2.23 -12.81
CA VAL A 35 3.54 -1.86 -12.81
C VAL A 35 2.76 -2.90 -13.61
N LYS A 36 1.83 -3.57 -12.96
CA LYS A 36 0.99 -4.60 -13.58
C LYS A 36 -0.48 -4.45 -13.17
N VAL A 37 -1.35 -5.09 -13.92
CA VAL A 37 -2.79 -5.11 -13.66
C VAL A 37 -3.19 -6.52 -13.27
N GLU A 38 -3.81 -6.65 -12.09
CA GLU A 38 -4.25 -7.94 -11.55
C GLU A 38 -5.66 -7.83 -10.99
N ARG A 39 -6.30 -8.98 -10.74
CA ARG A 39 -7.53 -9.01 -9.95
C ARG A 39 -7.20 -8.79 -8.48
N LEU A 40 -8.06 -8.08 -7.76
CA LEU A 40 -7.86 -7.79 -6.35
C LEU A 40 -7.64 -9.06 -5.51
N LYS A 41 -8.42 -10.11 -5.77
CA LYS A 41 -8.33 -11.38 -5.05
C LYS A 41 -7.14 -12.26 -5.46
N SER A 42 -6.35 -11.86 -6.47
CA SER A 42 -5.12 -12.57 -6.79
C SER A 42 -3.97 -12.27 -5.83
N ILE A 43 -4.16 -11.29 -4.93
CA ILE A 43 -3.18 -10.98 -3.89
C ILE A 43 -2.89 -12.20 -3.02
N THR A 44 -1.62 -12.45 -2.76
CA THR A 44 -1.13 -13.55 -1.91
C THR A 44 -0.83 -13.08 -0.50
N GLU A 45 -0.72 -14.01 0.46
CA GLU A 45 -0.28 -13.70 1.83
C GLU A 45 1.07 -12.98 1.84
N ALA A 46 2.02 -13.40 0.99
CA ALA A 46 3.33 -12.77 0.88
C ALA A 46 3.25 -11.31 0.40
N GLN A 47 2.31 -11.00 -0.50
CA GLN A 47 2.06 -9.64 -0.95
C GLN A 47 1.38 -8.81 0.15
N ALA A 48 0.40 -9.38 0.87
CA ALA A 48 -0.23 -8.71 2.00
C ALA A 48 0.78 -8.36 3.11
N LEU A 49 1.76 -9.25 3.37
CA LEU A 49 2.88 -8.96 4.27
C LEU A 49 3.73 -7.78 3.78
N LYS A 50 4.01 -7.68 2.47
CA LYS A 50 4.75 -6.55 1.88
C LYS A 50 3.96 -5.23 2.00
N GLU A 51 2.63 -5.28 1.95
CA GLU A 51 1.74 -4.13 2.19
C GLU A 51 1.70 -3.72 3.68
N GLY A 52 2.39 -4.47 4.56
CA GLY A 52 2.52 -4.15 5.99
C GLY A 52 1.52 -4.86 6.89
N PHE A 53 0.70 -5.76 6.37
CA PHE A 53 -0.23 -6.58 7.17
C PHE A 53 0.50 -7.78 7.76
N LYS A 54 0.73 -7.76 9.07
CA LYS A 54 1.57 -8.78 9.73
C LYS A 54 0.84 -10.11 9.95
N GLY A 55 -0.47 -10.08 10.15
CA GLY A 55 -1.24 -11.24 10.59
C GLY A 55 -0.83 -11.72 12.00
N GLU A 56 -1.47 -12.77 12.48
CA GLU A 56 -1.14 -13.45 13.72
C GLU A 56 -0.72 -14.90 13.42
N PRO A 57 0.60 -15.23 13.49
CA PRO A 57 1.05 -16.59 13.22
C PRO A 57 0.65 -17.54 14.33
N CYS A 58 0.29 -18.77 13.97
CA CYS A 58 0.06 -19.84 14.90
C CYS A 58 1.39 -20.42 15.40
N SER A 59 1.46 -20.76 16.68
CA SER A 59 2.64 -21.39 17.30
C SER A 59 3.04 -22.71 16.64
N CYS A 60 2.11 -23.41 15.98
CA CYS A 60 2.38 -24.66 15.28
C CYS A 60 3.09 -24.45 13.91
N GLY A 61 3.15 -23.22 13.39
CA GLY A 61 3.76 -22.92 12.09
C GLY A 61 3.13 -23.65 10.89
N GLY A 62 1.88 -24.13 11.04
CA GLY A 62 1.19 -24.92 10.00
C GLY A 62 1.64 -26.39 9.89
N THR A 63 2.50 -26.85 10.79
CA THR A 63 3.10 -28.21 10.73
C THR A 63 2.37 -29.25 11.58
N ALA A 64 1.56 -28.80 12.56
CA ALA A 64 0.85 -29.69 13.43
C ALA A 64 -0.41 -30.27 12.75
N TYR A 65 -0.51 -31.58 12.69
CA TYR A 65 -1.71 -32.25 12.20
C TYR A 65 -2.92 -31.90 13.07
N ALA A 66 -3.99 -31.41 12.45
CA ALA A 66 -5.25 -31.07 13.10
C ALA A 66 -5.13 -29.97 14.20
N CYS A 67 -4.31 -28.95 13.99
CA CYS A 67 -4.29 -27.79 14.84
C CYS A 67 -5.66 -27.09 14.84
N THR A 68 -6.28 -26.94 15.99
CA THR A 68 -7.61 -26.32 16.14
C THR A 68 -7.56 -24.79 16.04
N ASP A 69 -6.41 -24.18 16.29
CA ASP A 69 -6.27 -22.71 16.31
C ASP A 69 -6.10 -22.13 14.92
N CYS A 70 -5.41 -22.85 14.03
CA CYS A 70 -5.15 -22.36 12.68
C CYS A 70 -5.63 -23.28 11.56
N TYR A 71 -6.22 -24.42 11.87
CA TYR A 71 -6.68 -25.42 10.91
C TYR A 71 -5.61 -25.79 9.87
N ASN A 72 -4.35 -25.93 10.33
CA ASN A 72 -3.15 -26.25 9.53
C ASN A 72 -2.71 -25.15 8.54
N THR A 73 -3.25 -23.94 8.62
CA THR A 73 -2.85 -22.83 7.75
C THR A 73 -1.55 -22.15 8.21
N GLY A 74 -1.19 -22.33 9.48
CA GLY A 74 -0.07 -21.63 10.12
C GLY A 74 -0.41 -20.22 10.63
N TRP A 75 -1.66 -19.78 10.47
CA TRP A 75 -2.11 -18.45 10.85
C TRP A 75 -3.37 -18.54 11.73
N ILE A 76 -3.40 -17.87 12.86
CA ILE A 76 -4.62 -17.59 13.64
C ILE A 76 -5.41 -16.51 12.89
N GLU A 77 -4.73 -15.43 12.48
CA GLU A 77 -5.28 -14.41 11.60
C GLU A 77 -4.33 -14.19 10.42
N PRO A 78 -4.71 -14.63 9.20
CA PRO A 78 -3.88 -14.44 8.02
C PRO A 78 -3.69 -12.95 7.67
N PRO A 79 -2.50 -12.52 7.18
CA PRO A 79 -2.25 -11.16 6.71
C PRO A 79 -3.27 -10.66 5.69
N LEU A 80 -3.75 -11.54 4.83
CA LEU A 80 -4.74 -11.24 3.81
C LEU A 80 -6.08 -10.76 4.39
N VAL A 81 -6.46 -11.23 5.57
CA VAL A 81 -7.69 -10.82 6.26
C VAL A 81 -7.60 -9.34 6.66
N GLY A 82 -6.48 -8.93 7.25
CA GLY A 82 -6.23 -7.52 7.58
C GLY A 82 -6.25 -6.61 6.35
N PHE A 83 -5.63 -7.06 5.24
CA PHE A 83 -5.69 -6.36 3.97
C PHE A 83 -7.13 -6.22 3.47
N MET A 84 -7.90 -7.30 3.47
CA MET A 84 -9.31 -7.31 3.02
C MET A 84 -10.16 -6.30 3.77
N TYR A 85 -10.10 -6.28 5.11
CA TYR A 85 -10.85 -5.31 5.91
C TYR A 85 -10.42 -3.87 5.66
N THR A 86 -9.13 -3.64 5.51
CA THR A 86 -8.61 -2.30 5.20
C THR A 86 -9.10 -1.84 3.83
N TRP A 87 -9.01 -2.70 2.82
CA TRP A 87 -9.56 -2.41 1.48
C TRP A 87 -11.04 -2.00 1.55
N GLU A 88 -11.88 -2.85 2.18
CA GLU A 88 -13.31 -2.57 2.34
C GLU A 88 -13.56 -1.21 3.02
N SER A 89 -12.76 -0.86 4.04
CA SER A 89 -12.89 0.39 4.78
C SER A 89 -12.61 1.64 3.94
N THR A 90 -11.82 1.52 2.87
CA THR A 90 -11.48 2.63 1.97
C THR A 90 -12.57 2.90 0.93
N ILE A 91 -13.45 1.92 0.68
CA ILE A 91 -14.47 2.01 -0.36
C ILE A 91 -15.74 2.66 0.20
N LYS A 92 -16.26 3.64 -0.52
CA LYS A 92 -17.54 4.26 -0.15
C LYS A 92 -18.67 3.24 -0.26
N LYS A 93 -19.65 3.30 0.66
CA LYS A 93 -20.78 2.34 0.69
C LYS A 93 -21.54 2.23 -0.64
N VAL A 94 -21.66 3.34 -1.38
CA VAL A 94 -22.34 3.36 -2.69
C VAL A 94 -21.57 2.60 -3.78
N ASP A 95 -20.27 2.44 -3.63
CA ASP A 95 -19.36 1.84 -4.60
C ASP A 95 -18.94 0.43 -4.23
N ILE A 96 -19.39 -0.10 -3.07
CA ILE A 96 -18.97 -1.40 -2.53
C ILE A 96 -19.21 -2.56 -3.49
N ASN A 97 -20.35 -2.54 -4.20
CA ASN A 97 -20.72 -3.57 -5.17
C ASN A 97 -19.85 -3.56 -6.44
N ARG A 98 -19.09 -2.47 -6.67
CA ARG A 98 -18.25 -2.30 -7.84
C ARG A 98 -16.77 -2.46 -7.53
N TYR A 99 -16.34 -2.00 -6.36
CA TYR A 99 -14.92 -1.92 -5.98
C TYR A 99 -14.59 -2.63 -4.67
N GLY A 100 -15.59 -3.14 -3.94
CA GLY A 100 -15.37 -3.91 -2.72
C GLY A 100 -14.68 -5.24 -3.00
N TRP A 101 -14.24 -5.90 -1.95
CA TRP A 101 -13.52 -7.18 -2.02
C TRP A 101 -14.27 -8.24 -2.82
N ASN A 102 -15.60 -8.35 -2.62
CA ASN A 102 -16.40 -9.35 -3.29
C ASN A 102 -16.59 -9.09 -4.79
N ALA A 103 -16.46 -7.86 -5.24
CA ALA A 103 -16.55 -7.49 -6.64
C ALA A 103 -15.30 -7.89 -7.43
N ASP A 104 -14.19 -8.17 -6.75
CA ASP A 104 -12.91 -8.56 -7.34
C ASP A 104 -12.48 -7.65 -8.51
N PRO A 105 -12.38 -6.34 -8.28
CA PRO A 105 -12.05 -5.39 -9.34
C PRO A 105 -10.65 -5.60 -9.89
N TRP A 106 -10.40 -5.07 -11.08
CA TRP A 106 -9.05 -4.91 -11.59
C TRP A 106 -8.35 -3.78 -10.82
N VAL A 107 -7.12 -4.04 -10.38
CA VAL A 107 -6.28 -3.11 -9.64
C VAL A 107 -4.90 -2.97 -10.28
N TRP A 108 -4.29 -1.81 -10.10
CA TRP A 108 -2.90 -1.60 -10.42
C TRP A 108 -2.03 -2.07 -9.25
N VAL A 109 -1.12 -2.97 -9.51
CA VAL A 109 -0.07 -3.40 -8.57
C VAL A 109 1.20 -2.66 -8.95
N ILE A 110 1.70 -1.82 -8.04
CA ILE A 110 2.88 -0.98 -8.27
C ILE A 110 3.98 -1.47 -7.33
N GLU A 111 5.05 -2.00 -7.90
CA GLU A 111 6.23 -2.38 -7.15
C GLU A 111 7.24 -1.22 -7.15
N PHE A 112 7.89 -0.99 -6.02
CA PHE A 112 8.86 0.08 -5.87
C PHE A 112 9.96 -0.28 -4.88
N GLU A 113 11.08 0.41 -4.99
CA GLU A 113 12.21 0.31 -4.08
C GLU A 113 12.59 1.69 -3.54
N HIS A 114 13.21 1.72 -2.36
CA HIS A 114 13.80 2.94 -1.83
C HIS A 114 14.95 3.40 -2.73
N CYS A 115 15.00 4.70 -3.02
CA CYS A 115 16.10 5.30 -3.73
C CYS A 115 16.55 6.61 -3.06
N GLU A 116 17.72 7.08 -3.43
CA GLU A 116 18.18 8.41 -3.08
C GLU A 116 17.39 9.48 -3.82
N LYS A 117 17.41 10.71 -3.29
CA LYS A 117 16.79 11.85 -3.97
C LYS A 117 17.39 11.98 -5.38
N PRO A 118 16.60 11.93 -6.45
CA PRO A 118 17.11 12.11 -7.80
C PRO A 118 17.73 13.51 -7.95
N ASP A 119 18.89 13.59 -8.61
CA ASP A 119 19.46 14.88 -9.01
C ASP A 119 18.52 15.56 -10.03
N GLU A 120 18.35 16.89 -9.88
CA GLU A 120 17.43 17.67 -10.74
C GLU A 120 17.77 17.60 -12.24
N ASN A 121 18.97 17.12 -12.58
CA ASN A 121 19.48 16.95 -13.94
C ASN A 121 19.36 15.54 -14.50
N GLU A 122 18.97 14.54 -13.70
CA GLU A 122 18.63 13.22 -14.21
C GLU A 122 17.22 13.26 -14.80
N THR A 123 17.15 13.61 -16.07
CA THR A 123 16.01 13.23 -16.91
C THR A 123 15.95 11.71 -16.87
N THR A 124 15.01 11.20 -16.06
CA THR A 124 14.76 9.77 -15.94
C THR A 124 14.58 9.22 -17.35
N GLY A 125 15.49 8.34 -17.79
CA GLY A 125 15.42 7.67 -19.10
C GLY A 125 14.25 6.66 -19.17
N LEU A 126 13.12 7.04 -18.62
CA LEU A 126 11.86 6.32 -18.70
C LEU A 126 11.23 6.60 -20.06
N PRO A 127 10.66 5.59 -20.74
CA PRO A 127 9.94 5.82 -21.99
C PRO A 127 8.82 6.85 -21.76
N GLU A 128 8.58 7.72 -22.73
CA GLU A 128 7.65 8.88 -22.69
C GLU A 128 6.26 8.54 -22.09
N TRP A 129 5.76 7.32 -22.28
CA TRP A 129 4.47 6.89 -21.71
C TRP A 129 4.51 6.73 -20.19
N LYS A 130 5.69 6.41 -19.60
CA LYS A 130 5.86 6.31 -18.13
C LYS A 130 5.87 7.68 -17.47
N ASP A 131 6.45 8.68 -18.10
CA ASP A 131 6.45 10.07 -17.60
C ASP A 131 5.03 10.65 -17.60
N ASN A 132 4.25 10.41 -18.64
CA ASN A 132 2.85 10.82 -18.73
C ASN A 132 1.96 10.09 -17.70
N PHE A 133 2.26 8.82 -17.42
CA PHE A 133 1.54 8.01 -16.46
C PHE A 133 1.80 8.51 -15.04
N MET A 134 3.07 8.72 -14.65
CA MET A 134 3.47 9.20 -13.33
C MET A 134 2.93 10.62 -13.04
N GLN A 135 2.92 11.52 -14.03
CA GLN A 135 2.33 12.86 -13.87
C GLN A 135 0.81 12.84 -13.68
N ARG A 136 0.10 11.84 -14.21
CA ARG A 136 -1.34 11.69 -14.01
C ARG A 136 -1.70 11.08 -12.67
N PHE A 137 -0.92 10.14 -12.14
CA PHE A 137 -1.21 9.47 -10.88
C PHE A 137 -0.78 10.25 -9.63
N CYS A 138 0.25 11.08 -9.69
CA CYS A 138 0.54 12.05 -8.62
C CYS A 138 -0.55 13.12 -8.43
N LYS A 139 -1.56 13.17 -9.31
CA LYS A 139 -2.70 14.11 -9.24
C LYS A 139 -4.02 13.47 -8.83
N ILE A 140 -4.04 12.19 -8.47
CA ILE A 140 -5.27 11.55 -8.01
C ILE A 140 -5.32 11.63 -6.49
N ASN A 141 -6.25 12.45 -6.02
CA ASN A 141 -6.66 12.68 -4.63
C ASN A 141 -7.04 11.38 -3.88
#